data_62edebe2e05770741df9fe2aa0b677f9
#
_entry.id   62edebe2e05770741df9fe2aa0b677f9
#
_cell.length_a   1.000
_cell.length_b   1.000
_cell.length_c   1.000
_cell.angle_alpha   90.00
_cell.angle_beta   90.00
_cell.angle_gamma   90.00
#
_symmetry.space_group_name_H-M   'P 1'
#
loop_
_entity.id
_entity.type
_entity.pdbx_description
1 polymer ?
#
loop_
_entity_poly.entity_id
_entity_poly.type
_entity_poly.pdbx_seq_one_letter_code
_entity_poly.pdbx_strand_id
1 'polypeptide(L)'
;MGCKIFFVVAGGGHDTDRHYFDTIKTKRTVQEAAQFLSPKEIKELETVTHGRSYAAWGAVPGSGNVRTWEAMEPGDYVMVYRKGKVILASEVAMKIRNPRLAELFWDKDTDGKTWEYMYFLINDVEVDVSQSALNKYLG
;
A
#
# COMPACT_ATOMS: atom_id res chain seq x y z
N MET A 1 4.04 -21.73 -7.74
CA MET A 1 4.65 -20.93 -6.68
C MET A 1 3.59 -20.19 -5.90
N GLY A 2 3.63 -20.27 -4.60
CA GLY A 2 2.66 -19.63 -3.76
C GLY A 2 2.87 -18.12 -3.70
N CYS A 3 1.80 -17.39 -3.44
CA CYS A 3 1.88 -15.98 -3.11
C CYS A 3 2.20 -15.81 -1.62
N LYS A 4 2.78 -14.66 -1.29
CA LYS A 4 3.10 -14.31 0.10
C LYS A 4 2.01 -13.41 0.65
N ILE A 5 1.90 -13.37 1.96
CA ILE A 5 0.98 -12.49 2.66
C ILE A 5 1.80 -11.57 3.57
N PHE A 6 1.55 -10.28 3.44
CA PHE A 6 2.20 -9.27 4.27
C PHE A 6 1.16 -8.57 5.13
N PHE A 7 1.50 -8.30 6.38
CA PHE A 7 0.66 -7.53 7.29
C PHE A 7 1.22 -6.13 7.39
N VAL A 8 0.40 -5.13 7.14
CA VAL A 8 0.80 -3.73 7.27
C VAL A 8 -0.11 -3.02 8.26
N VAL A 9 0.47 -2.13 9.05
CA VAL A 9 -0.27 -1.37 10.05
C VAL A 9 -0.63 -0.01 9.49
N ALA A 10 -1.91 0.29 9.42
CA ALA A 10 -2.44 1.54 8.86
C ALA A 10 -3.11 2.38 9.94
N GLY A 11 -2.46 2.53 11.08
CA GLY A 11 -2.98 3.33 12.18
C GLY A 11 -1.99 3.38 13.32
N GLY A 12 -2.36 4.06 14.41
CA GLY A 12 -1.54 4.14 15.61
C GLY A 12 -0.60 5.34 15.66
N GLY A 13 -0.57 6.18 14.63
CA GLY A 13 0.21 7.41 14.58
C GLY A 13 -0.47 8.43 13.70
N HIS A 14 -0.16 9.71 13.92
CA HIS A 14 -0.78 10.81 13.18
C HIS A 14 -0.59 10.67 11.67
N ASP A 15 0.65 10.48 11.23
CA ASP A 15 0.95 10.35 9.79
C ASP A 15 0.31 9.10 9.20
N THR A 16 0.40 7.97 9.90
CA THR A 16 -0.16 6.71 9.43
C THR A 16 -1.67 6.76 9.29
N ASP A 17 -2.37 7.37 10.26
CA ASP A 17 -3.81 7.56 10.19
C ASP A 17 -4.20 8.42 8.98
N ARG A 18 -3.49 9.52 8.77
CA ARG A 18 -3.75 10.42 7.65
C ARG A 18 -3.51 9.71 6.32
N HIS A 19 -2.40 8.98 6.20
CA HIS A 19 -2.06 8.26 4.97
C HIS A 19 -3.08 7.17 4.65
N TYR A 20 -3.66 6.53 5.67
CA TYR A 20 -4.74 5.57 5.46
C TYR A 20 -5.93 6.22 4.74
N PHE A 21 -6.35 7.39 5.20
CA PHE A 21 -7.45 8.11 4.56
C PHE A 21 -7.08 8.61 3.17
N ASP A 22 -5.81 8.95 2.94
CA ASP A 22 -5.35 9.51 1.67
C ASP A 22 -5.37 8.50 0.52
N THR A 23 -5.05 7.23 0.77
CA THR A 23 -4.82 6.28 -0.33
C THR A 23 -5.48 4.91 -0.16
N ILE A 24 -6.00 4.57 1.01
CA ILE A 24 -6.72 3.31 1.19
C ILE A 24 -8.21 3.59 1.28
N LYS A 25 -8.61 4.46 2.20
CA LYS A 25 -10.01 4.85 2.32
C LYS A 25 -10.48 5.63 1.08
N THR A 26 -9.63 6.50 0.56
CA THR A 26 -9.87 7.25 -0.66
C THR A 26 -9.04 6.65 -1.79
N LYS A 27 -9.69 6.04 -2.78
CA LYS A 27 -8.98 5.42 -3.90
C LYS A 27 -8.35 6.50 -4.80
N ARG A 28 -7.24 6.14 -5.42
CA ARG A 28 -6.50 7.03 -6.31
C ARG A 28 -6.67 6.59 -7.76
N THR A 29 -6.30 7.44 -8.69
CA THR A 29 -6.48 7.20 -10.13
C THR A 29 -5.16 7.19 -10.86
N VAL A 30 -5.17 6.53 -12.03
CA VAL A 30 -4.00 6.51 -12.92
C VAL A 30 -3.63 7.94 -13.33
N GLN A 31 -4.61 8.78 -13.61
CA GLN A 31 -4.38 10.15 -14.04
C GLN A 31 -3.61 10.96 -12.99
N GLU A 32 -3.94 10.79 -11.72
CA GLU A 32 -3.22 11.47 -10.63
C GLU A 32 -1.75 11.06 -10.61
N ALA A 33 -1.49 9.76 -10.73
CA ALA A 33 -0.15 9.22 -10.68
C ALA A 33 0.68 9.56 -11.92
N ALA A 34 0.02 9.73 -13.06
CA ALA A 34 0.68 9.93 -14.35
C ALA A 34 1.62 11.13 -14.37
N GLN A 35 1.38 12.14 -13.54
CA GLN A 35 2.22 13.33 -13.44
C GLN A 35 3.68 12.99 -13.12
N PHE A 36 3.91 11.91 -12.39
CA PHE A 36 5.24 11.56 -11.90
C PHE A 36 5.69 10.17 -12.35
N LEU A 37 5.02 9.59 -13.35
CA LEU A 37 5.35 8.28 -13.90
C LEU A 37 5.89 8.40 -15.32
N SER A 38 6.77 7.48 -15.70
CA SER A 38 7.19 7.36 -17.10
C SER A 38 6.05 6.79 -17.94
N PRO A 39 6.08 6.95 -19.27
CA PRO A 39 5.07 6.34 -20.15
C PRO A 39 4.94 4.83 -19.96
N LYS A 40 6.07 4.14 -19.73
CA LYS A 40 6.06 2.69 -19.46
C LYS A 40 5.34 2.37 -18.16
N GLU A 41 5.61 3.14 -17.11
CA GLU A 41 4.97 2.96 -15.80
C GLU A 41 3.49 3.25 -15.85
N ILE A 42 3.08 4.28 -16.59
CA ILE A 42 1.66 4.61 -16.78
C ILE A 42 0.95 3.43 -17.45
N LYS A 43 1.54 2.89 -18.50
CA LYS A 43 0.96 1.75 -19.22
C LYS A 43 0.84 0.53 -18.33
N GLU A 44 1.86 0.26 -17.53
CA GLU A 44 1.85 -0.85 -16.58
C GLU A 44 0.74 -0.67 -15.56
N LEU A 45 0.62 0.52 -14.97
CA LEU A 45 -0.41 0.81 -13.98
C LEU A 45 -1.81 0.68 -14.59
N GLU A 46 -2.02 1.21 -15.78
CA GLU A 46 -3.30 1.06 -16.48
C GLU A 46 -3.65 -0.41 -16.71
N THR A 47 -2.66 -1.20 -17.10
CA THR A 47 -2.85 -2.62 -17.38
C THR A 47 -3.23 -3.40 -16.12
N VAL A 48 -2.49 -3.24 -15.03
CA VAL A 48 -2.73 -4.01 -13.82
C VAL A 48 -3.98 -3.57 -13.07
N THR A 49 -4.40 -2.31 -13.22
CA THR A 49 -5.62 -1.79 -12.60
C THR A 49 -6.83 -1.84 -13.52
N HIS A 50 -6.65 -2.21 -14.78
CA HIS A 50 -7.70 -2.14 -15.81
C HIS A 50 -8.27 -0.72 -15.93
N GLY A 51 -7.44 0.30 -15.71
CA GLY A 51 -7.84 1.70 -15.74
C GLY A 51 -8.71 2.14 -14.57
N ARG A 52 -8.93 1.27 -13.59
CA ARG A 52 -9.77 1.57 -12.43
C ARG A 52 -8.96 2.26 -11.33
N SER A 53 -9.67 2.81 -10.37
CA SER A 53 -9.04 3.35 -9.16
C SER A 53 -8.41 2.23 -8.33
N TYR A 54 -7.45 2.59 -7.51
CA TYR A 54 -6.67 1.64 -6.73
C TYR A 54 -6.36 2.23 -5.34
N ALA A 55 -5.96 1.36 -4.41
CA ALA A 55 -5.39 1.79 -3.15
C ALA A 55 -3.87 1.81 -3.28
N ALA A 56 -3.19 2.51 -2.39
CA ALA A 56 -1.74 2.54 -2.36
C ALA A 56 -1.24 2.60 -0.91
N TRP A 57 -0.08 2.03 -0.69
CA TRP A 57 0.60 2.11 0.58
C TRP A 57 2.11 2.20 0.32
N GLY A 58 2.86 2.53 1.36
CA GLY A 58 4.28 2.68 1.18
C GLY A 58 5.02 2.70 2.50
N ALA A 59 6.33 2.92 2.42
CA ALA A 59 7.19 2.99 3.58
C ALA A 59 8.32 3.99 3.34
N VAL A 60 8.78 4.59 4.43
CA VAL A 60 9.97 5.46 4.38
C VAL A 60 11.23 4.62 4.20
N PRO A 61 12.35 5.24 3.75
CA PRO A 61 13.62 4.53 3.69
C PRO A 61 14.02 3.97 5.06
N GLY A 62 14.65 2.80 5.03
CA GLY A 62 15.08 2.10 6.24
C GLY A 62 15.28 0.64 5.91
N SER A 63 16.29 -0.02 6.51
CA SER A 63 16.68 -1.37 6.12
C SER A 63 15.55 -2.39 6.22
N GLY A 64 14.76 -2.35 7.30
CA GLY A 64 13.64 -3.26 7.48
C GLY A 64 12.52 -3.00 6.48
N ASN A 65 12.19 -1.72 6.26
CA ASN A 65 11.15 -1.31 5.32
C ASN A 65 11.50 -1.68 3.88
N VAL A 66 12.73 -1.40 3.49
CA VAL A 66 13.21 -1.70 2.13
C VAL A 66 13.22 -3.20 1.90
N ARG A 67 13.68 -3.98 2.87
CA ARG A 67 13.71 -5.43 2.77
C ARG A 67 12.32 -6.01 2.58
N THR A 68 11.35 -5.53 3.34
CA THR A 68 9.95 -5.96 3.21
C THR A 68 9.40 -5.59 1.82
N TRP A 69 9.64 -4.36 1.38
CA TRP A 69 9.20 -3.91 0.06
C TRP A 69 9.84 -4.72 -1.06
N GLU A 70 11.14 -5.02 -0.95
CA GLU A 70 11.83 -5.82 -1.96
C GLU A 70 11.28 -7.24 -2.04
N ALA A 71 10.83 -7.79 -0.92
CA ALA A 71 10.27 -9.13 -0.86
C ALA A 71 8.86 -9.22 -1.47
N MET A 72 8.14 -8.11 -1.55
CA MET A 72 6.81 -8.08 -2.16
C MET A 72 6.91 -8.21 -3.67
N GLU A 73 5.96 -8.95 -4.26
CA GLU A 73 5.87 -9.11 -5.71
C GLU A 73 4.41 -8.99 -6.14
N PRO A 74 4.16 -8.57 -7.40
CA PRO A 74 2.81 -8.59 -7.92
C PRO A 74 2.18 -9.98 -7.75
N GLY A 75 0.94 -10.02 -7.29
CA GLY A 75 0.26 -11.26 -6.96
C GLY A 75 0.30 -11.64 -5.50
N ASP A 76 1.18 -11.02 -4.71
CA ASP A 76 1.19 -11.19 -3.26
C ASP A 76 0.01 -10.43 -2.64
N TYR A 77 -0.32 -10.76 -1.40
CA TYR A 77 -1.44 -10.16 -0.69
C TYR A 77 -0.98 -9.32 0.49
N VAL A 78 -1.71 -8.25 0.75
CA VAL A 78 -1.49 -7.37 1.90
C VAL A 78 -2.73 -7.40 2.77
N MET A 79 -2.54 -7.66 4.06
CA MET A 79 -3.59 -7.57 5.06
C MET A 79 -3.38 -6.27 5.84
N VAL A 80 -4.35 -5.38 5.76
CA VAL A 80 -4.25 -4.06 6.40
C VAL A 80 -4.83 -4.14 7.81
N TYR A 81 -3.97 -3.91 8.79
CA TYR A 81 -4.31 -3.92 10.20
C TYR A 81 -4.51 -2.50 10.70
N ARG A 82 -5.62 -2.26 11.40
CA ARG A 82 -5.92 -0.95 11.93
C ARG A 82 -6.78 -1.10 13.20
N LYS A 83 -6.33 -0.45 14.27
CA LYS A 83 -7.09 -0.38 15.54
C LYS A 83 -7.54 -1.76 16.06
N GLY A 84 -6.62 -2.70 16.10
CA GLY A 84 -6.87 -4.02 16.67
C GLY A 84 -7.55 -5.02 15.75
N LYS A 85 -7.70 -4.67 14.46
CA LYS A 85 -8.39 -5.53 13.49
C LYS A 85 -7.69 -5.53 12.14
N VAL A 86 -7.80 -6.64 11.42
CA VAL A 86 -7.55 -6.65 9.98
C VAL A 86 -8.85 -6.16 9.33
N ILE A 87 -8.75 -5.09 8.56
CA ILE A 87 -9.92 -4.41 7.98
C ILE A 87 -10.01 -4.56 6.46
N LEU A 88 -8.90 -4.95 5.81
CA LEU A 88 -8.84 -5.02 4.36
C LEU A 88 -7.84 -6.10 3.96
N ALA A 89 -8.20 -6.87 2.95
CA ALA A 89 -7.28 -7.75 2.24
C ALA A 89 -7.18 -7.23 0.81
N SER A 90 -5.96 -7.14 0.27
CA SER A 90 -5.76 -6.58 -1.06
C SER A 90 -4.61 -7.27 -1.76
N GLU A 91 -4.56 -7.17 -3.07
CA GLU A 91 -3.53 -7.80 -3.89
C GLU A 91 -2.53 -6.76 -4.37
N VAL A 92 -1.24 -7.07 -4.27
CA VAL A 92 -0.19 -6.21 -4.82
C VAL A 92 -0.23 -6.31 -6.34
N ALA A 93 -0.49 -5.18 -7.00
CA ALA A 93 -0.54 -5.12 -8.45
C ALA A 93 0.77 -4.65 -9.06
N MET A 94 1.45 -3.73 -8.38
CA MET A 94 2.67 -3.10 -8.89
C MET A 94 3.38 -2.46 -7.73
N LYS A 95 4.70 -2.40 -7.77
CA LYS A 95 5.47 -1.63 -6.79
C LYS A 95 6.44 -0.70 -7.50
N ILE A 96 6.77 0.40 -6.83
CA ILE A 96 7.60 1.44 -7.40
C ILE A 96 8.27 2.21 -6.27
N ARG A 97 9.47 2.72 -6.52
CA ARG A 97 10.11 3.67 -5.63
C ARG A 97 10.02 5.05 -6.28
N ASN A 98 9.23 5.95 -5.71
CA ASN A 98 8.99 7.25 -6.31
C ASN A 98 8.69 8.31 -5.24
N PRO A 99 9.72 9.07 -4.83
CA PRO A 99 9.53 10.11 -3.80
C PRO A 99 8.54 11.20 -4.20
N ARG A 100 8.52 11.57 -5.47
CA ARG A 100 7.64 12.65 -5.95
C ARG A 100 6.18 12.24 -5.92
N LEU A 101 5.89 11.01 -6.34
CA LEU A 101 4.54 10.47 -6.30
C LEU A 101 4.09 10.27 -4.84
N ALA A 102 4.98 9.78 -3.99
CA ALA A 102 4.69 9.63 -2.57
C ALA A 102 4.33 10.98 -1.93
N GLU A 103 5.06 12.03 -2.29
CA GLU A 103 4.79 13.38 -1.79
C GLU A 103 3.43 13.89 -2.28
N LEU A 104 3.06 13.58 -3.52
CA LEU A 104 1.73 13.92 -4.05
C LEU A 104 0.62 13.25 -3.25
N PHE A 105 0.78 11.97 -2.94
CA PHE A 105 -0.26 11.19 -2.25
C PHE A 105 -0.34 11.51 -0.76
N TRP A 106 0.81 11.66 -0.10
CA TRP A 106 0.86 11.71 1.37
C TRP A 106 1.59 12.91 1.93
N ASP A 107 2.24 13.71 1.09
CA ASP A 107 3.15 14.76 1.52
C ASP A 107 4.35 14.15 2.26
N LYS A 108 5.22 14.96 2.81
CA LYS A 108 6.31 14.50 3.66
C LYS A 108 5.76 14.24 5.05
N ASP A 109 6.34 13.26 5.75
CA ASP A 109 5.97 13.02 7.13
C ASP A 109 6.57 14.09 8.06
N THR A 110 6.33 13.95 9.37
CA THR A 110 6.79 14.93 10.35
C THR A 110 8.32 15.02 10.43
N ASP A 111 9.03 13.98 9.98
CA ASP A 111 10.49 13.96 9.91
C ASP A 111 11.02 14.42 8.55
N GLY A 112 10.16 14.87 7.65
CA GLY A 112 10.54 15.32 6.31
C GLY A 112 10.82 14.19 5.33
N LYS A 113 10.47 12.95 5.67
CA LYS A 113 10.66 11.79 4.82
C LYS A 113 9.45 11.53 3.96
N THR A 114 9.65 10.86 2.83
CA THR A 114 8.56 10.44 1.94
C THR A 114 8.39 8.93 2.02
N TRP A 115 7.16 8.47 1.84
CA TRP A 115 6.82 7.04 1.81
C TRP A 115 7.08 6.47 0.42
N GLU A 116 8.29 6.64 -0.05
CA GLU A 116 8.69 6.44 -1.45
C GLU A 116 8.78 4.99 -1.91
N TYR A 117 8.85 4.04 -0.99
CA TYR A 117 8.82 2.60 -1.31
C TYR A 117 7.35 2.20 -1.36
N MET A 118 6.75 2.32 -2.54
CA MET A 118 5.31 2.26 -2.75
C MET A 118 4.87 0.96 -3.39
N TYR A 119 3.64 0.57 -3.12
CA TYR A 119 2.96 -0.50 -3.86
C TYR A 119 1.49 -0.13 -4.06
N PHE A 120 0.98 -0.53 -5.21
CA PHE A 120 -0.41 -0.29 -5.59
C PHE A 120 -1.21 -1.54 -5.33
N LEU A 121 -2.42 -1.38 -4.83
CA LEU A 121 -3.27 -2.45 -4.34
C LEU A 121 -4.57 -2.49 -5.13
N ILE A 122 -4.96 -3.71 -5.52
CA ILE A 122 -6.19 -3.96 -6.28
C ILE A 122 -6.97 -5.09 -5.63
N ASN A 123 -8.18 -5.30 -6.12
CA ASN A 123 -9.05 -6.41 -5.69
C ASN A 123 -9.27 -6.39 -4.17
N ASP A 124 -9.55 -5.19 -3.64
CA ASP A 124 -9.77 -4.99 -2.22
C ASP A 124 -10.99 -5.76 -1.75
N VAL A 125 -10.84 -6.46 -0.62
CA VAL A 125 -11.93 -7.13 0.07
C VAL A 125 -11.97 -6.61 1.50
N GLU A 126 -13.09 -6.01 1.88
CA GLU A 126 -13.28 -5.58 3.26
C GLU A 126 -13.46 -6.80 4.15
N VAL A 127 -12.74 -6.81 5.27
CA VAL A 127 -12.81 -7.89 6.26
C VAL A 127 -12.91 -7.27 7.64
N ASP A 128 -13.29 -8.09 8.62
CA ASP A 128 -13.39 -7.66 10.01
C ASP A 128 -12.90 -8.81 10.88
N VAL A 129 -11.58 -8.91 11.02
CA VAL A 129 -10.94 -9.98 11.78
C VAL A 129 -10.17 -9.37 12.94
N SER A 130 -10.63 -9.64 14.16
CA SER A 130 -9.96 -9.13 15.36
C SER A 130 -8.60 -9.79 15.53
N GLN A 131 -7.71 -9.10 16.24
CA GLN A 131 -6.39 -9.63 16.58
C GLN A 131 -6.49 -10.98 17.30
N SER A 132 -7.42 -11.11 18.23
CA SER A 132 -7.59 -12.36 18.97
C SER A 132 -8.06 -13.50 18.08
N ALA A 133 -8.95 -13.22 17.12
CA ALA A 133 -9.37 -14.23 16.14
C ALA A 133 -8.21 -14.65 15.24
N LEU A 134 -7.42 -13.66 14.80
CA LEU A 134 -6.26 -13.92 13.96
C LEU A 134 -5.23 -14.78 14.70
N ASN A 135 -4.94 -14.43 15.95
CA ASN A 135 -4.00 -15.20 16.77
C ASN A 135 -4.44 -16.66 16.93
N LYS A 136 -5.74 -16.88 17.02
CA LYS A 136 -6.29 -18.22 17.15
C LYS A 136 -5.99 -19.09 15.94
N TYR A 137 -5.98 -18.52 14.74
CA TYR A 137 -5.65 -19.22 13.51
C TYR A 137 -4.16 -19.35 13.28
N LEU A 138 -3.39 -18.36 13.66
CA LEU A 138 -1.95 -18.32 13.37
C LEU A 138 -1.11 -18.93 14.48
N GLY A 139 -1.73 -19.22 15.57
CA GLY A 139 -1.09 -19.93 16.62
C GLY A 139 -0.58 -19.47 17.78
#